data_fb8f5258cc2623092378b57aa5818978
#
_entry.id   fb8f5258cc2623092378b57aa5818978
#
_cell.length_a   1.000
_cell.length_b   1.000
_cell.length_c   1.000
_cell.angle_alpha   90.00
_cell.angle_beta   90.00
_cell.angle_gamma   90.00
#
_symmetry.space_group_name_H-M   'P 1'
#
loop_
_entity.id
_entity.type
_entity.pdbx_description
1 polymer ?
#
loop_
_entity_poly.entity_id
_entity_poly.type
_entity_poly.pdbx_seq_one_letter_code
_entity_poly.pdbx_strand_id
1 'polypeptide(L)'
;KPTGELTKETWDALISQQGNKPAFVEYTITAEDLKGPYAKSIPRDYALQAKMPGLYYTRVTEKKKKKFHMDEEFLKKLNPKATFNKVGEKIVVTNIRNELPENIHLIVAHKGAKQLYLFNAQNQMVGSFPATIGSSDTPSPTGTYKVTGVARNPWYSYSPSNFVQGKNLKPLSLPPGPNAPVGNIWIGLSKKSFGIHGTPNPSAISKTASHGCIRLTNWDANDLGKKVKSGVTVKFLE
;
A
#
# COMPACT_ATOMS: atom_id res chain seq x y z
N LYS A 1 -8.40 23.61 18.47
CA LYS A 1 -7.69 22.60 19.27
C LYS A 1 -8.01 21.22 18.70
N PRO A 2 -7.05 20.36 18.36
CA PRO A 2 -7.37 19.01 17.87
C PRO A 2 -8.07 18.23 18.99
N THR A 3 -9.31 17.84 18.77
CA THR A 3 -10.10 17.08 19.76
C THR A 3 -10.05 15.58 19.51
N GLY A 4 -9.67 15.16 18.28
CA GLY A 4 -9.77 13.78 17.83
C GLY A 4 -11.21 13.34 17.49
N GLU A 5 -12.15 14.25 17.55
CA GLU A 5 -13.56 14.00 17.26
C GLU A 5 -14.00 14.62 15.94
N LEU A 6 -14.92 13.95 15.26
CA LEU A 6 -15.55 14.47 14.05
C LEU A 6 -16.68 15.42 14.45
N THR A 7 -16.34 16.70 14.67
CA THR A 7 -17.33 17.75 14.96
C THR A 7 -17.98 18.26 13.68
N LYS A 8 -19.06 19.05 13.82
CA LYS A 8 -19.70 19.72 12.68
C LYS A 8 -18.72 20.65 11.94
N GLU A 9 -17.91 21.40 12.68
CA GLU A 9 -16.91 22.32 12.11
C GLU A 9 -15.85 21.55 11.32
N THR A 10 -15.37 20.40 11.83
CA THR A 10 -14.43 19.53 11.13
C THR A 10 -15.06 18.98 9.85
N TRP A 11 -16.32 18.54 9.93
CA TRP A 11 -17.05 18.06 8.76
C TRP A 11 -17.25 19.14 7.71
N ASP A 12 -17.68 20.34 8.08
CA ASP A 12 -17.87 21.46 7.18
C ASP A 12 -16.56 21.86 6.50
N ALA A 13 -15.43 21.84 7.23
CA ALA A 13 -14.11 22.10 6.67
C ALA A 13 -13.70 21.01 5.65
N LEU A 14 -13.96 19.74 5.91
CA LEU A 14 -13.70 18.65 4.96
C LEU A 14 -14.55 18.80 3.69
N ILE A 15 -15.83 19.08 3.82
CA ILE A 15 -16.74 19.27 2.68
C ILE A 15 -16.33 20.49 1.86
N SER A 16 -15.94 21.60 2.49
CA SER A 16 -15.47 22.79 1.77
C SER A 16 -14.20 22.53 0.95
N GLN A 17 -13.28 21.70 1.47
CA GLN A 17 -12.07 21.28 0.75
C GLN A 17 -12.36 20.27 -0.36
N GLN A 18 -13.34 19.41 -0.20
CA GLN A 18 -13.77 18.46 -1.24
C GLN A 18 -14.34 19.21 -2.47
N GLY A 19 -14.99 20.35 -2.26
CA GLY A 19 -15.73 21.06 -3.28
C GLY A 19 -16.91 20.23 -3.82
N ASN A 20 -17.23 20.41 -5.11
CA ASN A 20 -18.36 19.72 -5.76
C ASN A 20 -17.99 18.34 -6.33
N LYS A 21 -16.87 17.75 -5.92
CA LYS A 21 -16.47 16.42 -6.41
C LYS A 21 -17.34 15.33 -5.75
N PRO A 22 -18.03 14.49 -6.52
CA PRO A 22 -18.83 13.40 -5.96
C PRO A 22 -17.92 12.35 -5.29
N ALA A 23 -18.37 11.77 -4.19
CA ALA A 23 -17.64 10.68 -3.51
C ALA A 23 -17.60 9.39 -4.35
N PHE A 24 -18.58 9.19 -5.21
CA PHE A 24 -18.72 8.03 -6.07
C PHE A 24 -18.89 8.45 -7.52
N VAL A 25 -18.38 7.64 -8.43
CA VAL A 25 -18.49 7.82 -9.88
C VAL A 25 -18.84 6.51 -10.55
N GLU A 26 -19.45 6.61 -11.73
CA GLU A 26 -19.65 5.46 -12.59
C GLU A 26 -18.35 5.11 -13.33
N TYR A 27 -18.04 3.84 -13.38
CA TYR A 27 -16.89 3.31 -14.11
C TYR A 27 -17.35 2.21 -15.07
N THR A 28 -16.90 2.28 -16.30
CA THR A 28 -17.19 1.26 -17.32
C THR A 28 -16.04 0.25 -17.35
N ILE A 29 -16.35 -1.03 -17.14
CA ILE A 29 -15.37 -2.13 -17.21
C ILE A 29 -14.83 -2.23 -18.63
N THR A 30 -13.51 -2.19 -18.76
CA THR A 30 -12.80 -2.27 -20.04
C THR A 30 -12.28 -3.68 -20.32
N ALA A 31 -11.89 -3.95 -21.57
CA ALA A 31 -11.23 -5.20 -21.93
C ALA A 31 -9.93 -5.41 -21.13
N GLU A 32 -9.16 -4.33 -20.88
CA GLU A 32 -7.93 -4.36 -20.07
C GLU A 32 -8.18 -4.75 -18.61
N ASP A 33 -9.35 -4.40 -18.08
CA ASP A 33 -9.74 -4.80 -16.74
C ASP A 33 -9.94 -6.31 -16.60
N LEU A 34 -10.48 -6.93 -17.64
CA LEU A 34 -10.73 -8.38 -17.69
C LEU A 34 -9.52 -9.17 -18.12
N LYS A 35 -8.56 -8.52 -18.79
CA LYS A 35 -7.31 -9.14 -19.22
C LYS A 35 -6.47 -9.51 -18.03
N GLY A 36 -6.09 -10.78 -17.98
CA GLY A 36 -5.13 -11.30 -17.00
C GLY A 36 -3.69 -10.78 -17.21
N PRO A 37 -2.74 -11.46 -16.60
CA PRO A 37 -2.92 -12.78 -16.00
C PRO A 37 -3.62 -12.73 -14.63
N TYR A 38 -4.40 -13.79 -14.34
CA TYR A 38 -4.98 -14.04 -13.04
C TYR A 38 -4.45 -15.36 -12.48
N ALA A 39 -4.14 -15.40 -11.19
CA ALA A 39 -3.80 -16.62 -10.48
C ALA A 39 -5.09 -17.30 -9.98
N LYS A 40 -5.15 -18.63 -10.04
CA LYS A 40 -6.28 -19.39 -9.45
C LYS A 40 -6.39 -19.14 -7.94
N SER A 41 -5.24 -19.11 -7.26
CA SER A 41 -5.10 -18.80 -5.83
C SER A 41 -3.65 -18.43 -5.52
N ILE A 42 -3.42 -17.77 -4.40
CA ILE A 42 -2.07 -17.50 -3.88
C ILE A 42 -1.89 -18.36 -2.64
N PRO A 43 -0.99 -19.36 -2.65
CA PRO A 43 -0.72 -20.20 -1.49
C PRO A 43 -0.09 -19.38 -0.37
N ARG A 44 -0.30 -19.81 0.88
CA ARG A 44 0.36 -19.19 2.04
C ARG A 44 1.84 -19.54 2.13
N ASP A 45 2.22 -20.73 1.64
CA ASP A 45 3.58 -21.21 1.66
C ASP A 45 4.45 -20.50 0.62
N TYR A 46 5.52 -19.88 1.07
CA TYR A 46 6.48 -19.16 0.22
C TYR A 46 7.22 -20.07 -0.77
N ALA A 47 7.46 -21.34 -0.40
CA ALA A 47 8.07 -22.29 -1.33
C ALA A 47 7.15 -22.62 -2.53
N LEU A 48 5.83 -22.60 -2.31
CA LEU A 48 4.85 -22.72 -3.38
C LEU A 48 4.71 -21.42 -4.18
N GLN A 49 4.74 -20.25 -3.51
CA GLN A 49 4.75 -18.97 -4.20
C GLN A 49 5.96 -18.79 -5.11
N ALA A 50 7.14 -19.25 -4.67
CA ALA A 50 8.38 -19.18 -5.46
C ALA A 50 8.32 -19.96 -6.79
N LYS A 51 7.41 -20.92 -6.92
CA LYS A 51 7.21 -21.72 -8.14
C LYS A 51 6.15 -21.12 -9.09
N MET A 52 5.47 -20.04 -8.69
CA MET A 52 4.45 -19.40 -9.50
C MET A 52 5.10 -18.51 -10.58
N PRO A 53 4.46 -18.34 -11.74
CA PRO A 53 4.95 -17.42 -12.78
C PRO A 53 4.83 -15.94 -12.38
N GLY A 54 3.99 -15.62 -11.39
CA GLY A 54 3.77 -14.30 -10.83
C GLY A 54 2.70 -14.35 -9.75
N LEU A 55 2.76 -13.40 -8.81
CA LEU A 55 1.79 -13.30 -7.72
C LEU A 55 0.67 -12.32 -8.11
N TYR A 56 -0.09 -12.73 -9.14
CA TYR A 56 -1.11 -11.93 -9.80
C TYR A 56 -2.40 -11.77 -8.94
N TYR A 57 -3.30 -10.89 -9.38
CA TYR A 57 -4.67 -10.87 -8.84
C TYR A 57 -5.35 -12.22 -9.04
N THR A 58 -6.25 -12.58 -8.14
CA THR A 58 -7.00 -13.85 -8.25
C THR A 58 -8.35 -13.68 -8.94
N ARG A 59 -8.87 -12.44 -9.04
CA ARG A 59 -10.17 -12.12 -9.62
C ARG A 59 -10.32 -10.66 -10.00
N VAL A 60 -11.28 -10.35 -10.85
CA VAL A 60 -11.55 -9.00 -11.32
C VAL A 60 -11.96 -8.06 -10.19
N THR A 61 -12.80 -8.52 -9.26
CA THR A 61 -13.22 -7.72 -8.09
C THR A 61 -12.05 -7.33 -7.19
N GLU A 62 -11.08 -8.22 -7.01
CA GLU A 62 -9.83 -7.89 -6.30
C GLU A 62 -9.02 -6.81 -7.05
N LYS A 63 -8.89 -6.93 -8.36
CA LYS A 63 -8.22 -5.90 -9.19
C LYS A 63 -8.94 -4.56 -9.08
N LYS A 64 -10.29 -4.56 -9.11
CA LYS A 64 -11.11 -3.35 -9.01
C LYS A 64 -11.02 -2.70 -7.63
N LYS A 65 -11.18 -3.46 -6.55
CA LYS A 65 -11.07 -2.90 -5.19
C LYS A 65 -9.74 -2.21 -4.96
N LYS A 66 -8.64 -2.80 -5.43
CA LYS A 66 -7.30 -2.21 -5.32
C LYS A 66 -7.14 -1.00 -6.24
N LYS A 67 -7.73 -1.01 -7.43
CA LYS A 67 -7.73 0.13 -8.37
C LYS A 67 -8.44 1.35 -7.78
N PHE A 68 -9.57 1.15 -7.12
CA PHE A 68 -10.43 2.21 -6.58
C PHE A 68 -10.30 2.38 -5.06
N HIS A 69 -9.30 1.76 -4.42
CA HIS A 69 -9.00 1.88 -2.99
C HIS A 69 -10.20 1.53 -2.09
N MET A 70 -10.94 0.50 -2.46
CA MET A 70 -12.19 0.10 -1.80
C MET A 70 -12.03 -1.21 -1.04
N ASP A 71 -12.91 -1.44 -0.07
CA ASP A 71 -13.20 -2.78 0.43
C ASP A 71 -13.98 -3.57 -0.62
N GLU A 72 -13.71 -4.87 -0.77
CA GLU A 72 -14.32 -5.70 -1.81
C GLU A 72 -15.80 -5.96 -1.56
N GLU A 73 -16.18 -6.16 -0.30
CA GLU A 73 -17.58 -6.36 0.06
C GLU A 73 -18.39 -5.07 -0.11
N PHE A 74 -17.76 -3.92 0.18
CA PHE A 74 -18.38 -2.63 -0.09
C PHE A 74 -18.57 -2.38 -1.58
N LEU A 75 -17.56 -2.71 -2.41
CA LEU A 75 -17.70 -2.65 -3.87
C LEU A 75 -18.89 -3.49 -4.38
N LYS A 76 -19.02 -4.71 -3.88
CA LYS A 76 -20.16 -5.59 -4.23
C LYS A 76 -21.50 -5.05 -3.74
N LYS A 77 -21.56 -4.50 -2.52
CA LYS A 77 -22.77 -3.88 -1.96
C LYS A 77 -23.23 -2.67 -2.76
N LEU A 78 -22.31 -1.86 -3.27
CA LEU A 78 -22.65 -0.75 -4.16
C LEU A 78 -23.15 -1.23 -5.53
N ASN A 79 -22.81 -2.44 -5.93
CA ASN A 79 -23.09 -2.98 -7.26
C ASN A 79 -23.75 -4.38 -7.16
N PRO A 80 -24.93 -4.52 -6.52
CA PRO A 80 -25.50 -5.83 -6.19
C PRO A 80 -25.91 -6.65 -7.42
N LYS A 81 -26.08 -6.01 -8.59
CA LYS A 81 -26.45 -6.65 -9.85
C LYS A 81 -25.27 -6.83 -10.80
N ALA A 82 -24.08 -6.32 -10.45
CA ALA A 82 -22.92 -6.40 -11.32
C ALA A 82 -22.30 -7.80 -11.31
N THR A 83 -21.91 -8.25 -12.49
CA THR A 83 -21.19 -9.52 -12.66
C THR A 83 -19.68 -9.34 -12.63
N PHE A 84 -19.19 -8.12 -12.84
CA PHE A 84 -17.78 -7.73 -12.94
C PHE A 84 -16.97 -8.45 -14.03
N ASN A 85 -17.64 -9.10 -14.98
CA ASN A 85 -17.01 -9.97 -15.98
C ASN A 85 -17.35 -9.60 -17.43
N LYS A 86 -17.99 -8.45 -17.66
CA LYS A 86 -18.38 -8.01 -19.02
C LYS A 86 -17.72 -6.66 -19.33
N VAL A 87 -17.14 -6.58 -20.54
CA VAL A 87 -16.73 -5.29 -21.12
C VAL A 87 -17.97 -4.43 -21.34
N GLY A 88 -17.90 -3.15 -20.97
CA GLY A 88 -19.01 -2.21 -21.05
C GLY A 88 -19.96 -2.23 -19.86
N GLU A 89 -19.81 -3.17 -18.91
CA GLU A 89 -20.58 -3.17 -17.67
C GLU A 89 -20.24 -1.94 -16.83
N LYS A 90 -21.28 -1.22 -16.39
CA LYS A 90 -21.16 -0.02 -15.56
C LYS A 90 -21.26 -0.39 -14.09
N ILE A 91 -20.30 0.09 -13.30
CA ILE A 91 -20.25 -0.10 -11.86
C ILE A 91 -20.01 1.22 -11.14
N VAL A 92 -20.54 1.34 -9.92
CA VAL A 92 -20.29 2.49 -9.05
C VAL A 92 -19.02 2.21 -8.23
N VAL A 93 -18.10 3.17 -8.23
CA VAL A 93 -16.82 3.09 -7.53
C VAL A 93 -16.53 4.38 -6.79
N THR A 94 -15.60 4.35 -5.84
CA THR A 94 -15.12 5.57 -5.18
C THR A 94 -14.41 6.48 -6.18
N ASN A 95 -14.65 7.78 -6.04
CA ASN A 95 -13.88 8.81 -6.72
C ASN A 95 -12.56 9.01 -5.95
N ILE A 96 -11.53 8.28 -6.36
CA ILE A 96 -10.26 8.25 -5.64
C ILE A 96 -9.54 9.60 -5.68
N ARG A 97 -8.76 9.84 -4.63
CA ARG A 97 -7.94 11.03 -4.50
C ARG A 97 -6.90 11.18 -5.63
N ASN A 98 -6.42 12.40 -5.80
CA ASN A 98 -5.28 12.68 -6.65
C ASN A 98 -3.98 12.07 -6.08
N GLU A 99 -2.98 11.91 -6.93
CA GLU A 99 -1.62 11.55 -6.53
C GLU A 99 -1.01 12.66 -5.64
N LEU A 100 0.11 12.32 -4.97
CA LEU A 100 0.88 13.30 -4.20
C LEU A 100 1.29 14.46 -5.13
N PRO A 101 1.06 15.72 -4.70
CA PRO A 101 1.23 16.88 -5.58
C PRO A 101 2.70 17.18 -5.91
N GLU A 102 3.61 16.84 -4.99
CA GLU A 102 5.00 17.27 -5.04
C GLU A 102 5.97 16.14 -4.71
N ASN A 103 7.27 16.36 -5.02
CA ASN A 103 8.33 15.49 -4.59
C ASN A 103 8.51 15.55 -3.07
N ILE A 104 8.79 14.39 -2.48
CA ILE A 104 8.98 14.23 -1.04
C ILE A 104 10.47 14.37 -0.71
N HIS A 105 10.78 15.16 0.29
CA HIS A 105 12.13 15.39 0.82
C HIS A 105 12.35 14.78 2.20
N LEU A 106 11.27 14.68 3.00
CA LEU A 106 11.30 14.08 4.32
C LEU A 106 10.08 13.18 4.51
N ILE A 107 10.32 11.99 5.01
CA ILE A 107 9.31 11.05 5.47
C ILE A 107 9.46 10.93 6.99
N VAL A 108 8.37 11.13 7.72
CA VAL A 108 8.32 10.88 9.17
C VAL A 108 7.44 9.66 9.40
N ALA A 109 8.06 8.58 9.86
CA ALA A 109 7.38 7.33 10.23
C ALA A 109 7.04 7.40 11.73
N HIS A 110 5.80 7.72 12.07
CA HIS A 110 5.32 7.83 13.45
C HIS A 110 4.68 6.53 13.89
N LYS A 111 5.38 5.77 14.73
CA LYS A 111 4.97 4.43 15.17
C LYS A 111 3.66 4.47 15.95
N GLY A 112 3.56 5.35 16.95
CA GLY A 112 2.37 5.46 17.78
C GLY A 112 1.12 5.88 17.00
N ALA A 113 1.27 6.81 16.04
CA ALA A 113 0.18 7.23 15.17
C ALA A 113 -0.12 6.22 14.05
N LYS A 114 0.78 5.27 13.77
CA LYS A 114 0.71 4.32 12.63
C LYS A 114 0.53 5.05 11.29
N GLN A 115 1.29 6.13 11.11
CA GLN A 115 1.21 7.02 9.96
C GLN A 115 2.61 7.30 9.39
N LEU A 116 2.67 7.45 8.07
CA LEU A 116 3.74 8.19 7.41
C LEU A 116 3.26 9.61 7.13
N TYR A 117 4.01 10.60 7.58
CA TYR A 117 3.82 12.00 7.22
C TYR A 117 4.87 12.38 6.17
N LEU A 118 4.43 13.05 5.12
CA LEU A 118 5.21 13.33 3.92
C LEU A 118 5.39 14.84 3.75
N PHE A 119 6.63 15.28 3.64
CA PHE A 119 6.99 16.69 3.59
C PHE A 119 7.76 17.03 2.31
N ASN A 120 7.47 18.20 1.73
CA ASN A 120 8.20 18.77 0.61
C ASN A 120 9.54 19.42 1.04
N ALA A 121 10.25 20.05 0.11
CA ALA A 121 11.52 20.72 0.36
C ALA A 121 11.39 21.94 1.31
N GLN A 122 10.20 22.53 1.42
CA GLN A 122 9.88 23.65 2.29
C GLN A 122 9.42 23.21 3.69
N ASN A 123 9.53 21.89 4.01
CA ASN A 123 9.02 21.28 5.24
C ASN A 123 7.50 21.42 5.44
N GLN A 124 6.75 21.59 4.37
CA GLN A 124 5.30 21.59 4.40
C GLN A 124 4.80 20.15 4.26
N MET A 125 3.84 19.74 5.08
CA MET A 125 3.21 18.44 4.97
C MET A 125 2.29 18.41 3.75
N VAL A 126 2.61 17.55 2.78
CA VAL A 126 1.88 17.43 1.50
C VAL A 126 1.07 16.13 1.40
N GLY A 127 1.19 15.26 2.38
CA GLY A 127 0.40 14.05 2.45
C GLY A 127 0.66 13.24 3.70
N SER A 128 -0.23 12.29 3.97
CA SER A 128 -0.01 11.25 4.98
C SER A 128 -0.64 9.94 4.54
N PHE A 129 -0.03 8.83 4.95
CA PHE A 129 -0.51 7.48 4.64
C PHE A 129 -0.63 6.65 5.91
N PRO A 130 -1.74 5.92 6.09
CA PRO A 130 -1.80 4.87 7.09
C PRO A 130 -0.70 3.83 6.87
N ALA A 131 -0.03 3.41 7.93
CA ALA A 131 1.11 2.51 7.83
C ALA A 131 1.11 1.46 8.93
N THR A 132 1.67 0.29 8.65
CA THR A 132 2.09 -0.66 9.67
C THR A 132 3.60 -0.52 9.86
N ILE A 133 4.04 -0.20 11.06
CA ILE A 133 5.43 0.16 11.36
C ILE A 133 5.94 -0.72 12.50
N GLY A 134 6.71 -1.77 12.15
CA GLY A 134 7.27 -2.69 13.13
C GLY A 134 6.26 -3.48 13.95
N SER A 135 6.76 -4.15 14.97
CA SER A 135 6.01 -4.90 15.98
C SER A 135 6.76 -4.90 17.31
N SER A 136 6.14 -5.44 18.37
CA SER A 136 6.83 -5.72 19.64
C SER A 136 8.01 -6.68 19.47
N ASP A 137 7.83 -7.72 18.66
CA ASP A 137 8.81 -8.80 18.49
C ASP A 137 9.90 -8.45 17.47
N THR A 138 9.56 -7.66 16.47
CA THR A 138 10.48 -7.16 15.45
C THR A 138 10.26 -5.65 15.26
N PRO A 139 10.80 -4.83 16.17
CA PRO A 139 10.57 -3.40 16.14
C PRO A 139 11.20 -2.75 14.89
N SER A 140 10.56 -1.69 14.43
CA SER A 140 11.16 -0.81 13.43
C SER A 140 12.43 -0.17 13.99
N PRO A 141 13.37 0.19 13.12
CA PRO A 141 14.54 0.95 13.57
C PRO A 141 14.12 2.27 14.22
N THR A 142 14.99 2.82 15.04
CA THR A 142 14.92 4.19 15.57
C THR A 142 15.90 5.08 14.84
N GLY A 143 15.69 6.40 14.88
CA GLY A 143 16.61 7.37 14.28
C GLY A 143 16.27 7.74 12.83
N THR A 144 17.31 8.09 12.08
CA THR A 144 17.17 8.70 10.76
C THR A 144 17.94 7.88 9.72
N TYR A 145 17.31 7.61 8.61
CA TYR A 145 17.85 6.86 7.47
C TYR A 145 17.61 7.61 6.16
N LYS A 146 18.16 7.10 5.08
CA LYS A 146 17.99 7.62 3.73
C LYS A 146 17.35 6.58 2.83
N VAL A 147 16.52 7.03 1.89
CA VAL A 147 16.09 6.20 0.77
C VAL A 147 17.31 5.88 -0.09
N THR A 148 17.48 4.61 -0.46
CA THR A 148 18.56 4.15 -1.34
C THR A 148 18.13 3.98 -2.78
N GLY A 149 16.84 3.73 -3.01
CA GLY A 149 16.27 3.56 -4.34
C GLY A 149 14.85 3.03 -4.29
N VAL A 150 14.22 2.96 -5.46
CA VAL A 150 12.85 2.46 -5.65
C VAL A 150 12.86 1.34 -6.69
N ALA A 151 12.43 0.15 -6.29
CA ALA A 151 12.21 -0.97 -7.19
C ALA A 151 10.70 -1.17 -7.44
N ARG A 152 10.32 -1.25 -8.73
CA ARG A 152 8.93 -1.51 -9.17
C ARG A 152 8.80 -2.96 -9.55
N ASN A 153 7.71 -3.59 -9.12
CA ASN A 153 7.45 -5.02 -9.30
C ASN A 153 8.69 -5.87 -8.93
N PRO A 154 9.21 -5.73 -7.69
CA PRO A 154 10.43 -6.39 -7.31
C PRO A 154 10.23 -7.90 -7.16
N TRP A 155 11.26 -8.68 -7.46
CA TRP A 155 11.40 -10.02 -6.91
C TRP A 155 11.64 -9.89 -5.40
N TYR A 156 10.95 -10.70 -4.61
CA TYR A 156 11.11 -10.69 -3.17
C TYR A 156 12.12 -11.76 -2.74
N SER A 157 13.28 -11.30 -2.28
CA SER A 157 14.31 -12.17 -1.71
C SER A 157 13.98 -12.47 -0.25
N TYR A 158 13.28 -13.58 -0.02
CA TYR A 158 12.99 -14.06 1.33
C TYR A 158 14.25 -14.63 1.96
N SER A 159 14.65 -14.07 3.11
CA SER A 159 15.73 -14.62 3.94
C SER A 159 15.14 -15.07 5.29
N PRO A 160 15.19 -16.36 5.60
CA PRO A 160 14.66 -16.91 6.86
C PRO A 160 15.26 -16.26 8.10
N SER A 161 16.52 -15.83 8.02
CA SER A 161 17.23 -15.15 9.12
C SER A 161 16.62 -13.81 9.55
N ASN A 162 15.80 -13.20 8.68
CA ASN A 162 15.10 -11.95 8.99
C ASN A 162 13.78 -12.15 9.76
N PHE A 163 13.44 -13.42 10.10
CA PHE A 163 12.17 -13.77 10.73
C PHE A 163 12.41 -14.58 11.99
N VAL A 164 11.66 -14.31 13.06
CA VAL A 164 11.75 -15.07 14.33
C VAL A 164 11.50 -16.57 14.11
N GLN A 165 10.62 -16.89 13.17
CA GLN A 165 10.22 -18.28 12.83
C GLN A 165 11.04 -18.87 11.66
N GLY A 166 12.03 -18.14 11.16
CA GLY A 166 12.78 -18.50 9.94
C GLY A 166 13.87 -19.56 10.13
N LYS A 167 14.00 -20.15 11.31
CA LYS A 167 14.99 -21.19 11.56
C LYS A 167 14.68 -22.43 10.71
N ASN A 168 15.72 -22.96 10.03
CA ASN A 168 15.65 -24.16 9.19
C ASN A 168 14.94 -24.03 7.82
N LEU A 169 14.53 -22.83 7.39
CA LEU A 169 14.03 -22.58 6.04
C LEU A 169 15.17 -22.11 5.12
N LYS A 170 15.09 -22.47 3.84
CA LYS A 170 16.04 -22.00 2.83
C LYS A 170 15.64 -20.61 2.32
N PRO A 171 16.61 -19.77 1.91
CA PRO A 171 16.30 -18.54 1.17
C PRO A 171 15.51 -18.86 -0.10
N LEU A 172 14.55 -18.00 -0.42
CA LEU A 172 13.65 -18.13 -1.58
C LEU A 172 13.61 -16.82 -2.35
N SER A 173 13.40 -16.93 -3.66
CA SER A 173 13.10 -15.79 -4.51
C SER A 173 11.67 -15.93 -5.00
N LEU A 174 10.82 -14.99 -4.61
CA LEU A 174 9.41 -14.99 -4.97
C LEU A 174 9.17 -14.04 -6.16
N PRO A 175 8.34 -14.44 -7.13
CA PRO A 175 8.09 -13.60 -8.30
C PRO A 175 7.27 -12.36 -7.93
N PRO A 176 7.35 -11.31 -8.77
CA PRO A 176 6.61 -10.07 -8.56
C PRO A 176 5.11 -10.25 -8.75
N GLY A 177 4.36 -9.28 -8.25
CA GLY A 177 2.93 -9.15 -8.47
C GLY A 177 2.24 -8.39 -7.34
N PRO A 178 0.97 -7.99 -7.55
CA PRO A 178 0.21 -7.24 -6.56
C PRO A 178 -0.09 -8.05 -5.28
N ASN A 179 0.04 -9.36 -5.34
CA ASN A 179 -0.11 -10.29 -4.22
C ASN A 179 1.24 -10.82 -3.69
N ALA A 180 2.37 -10.22 -4.10
CA ALA A 180 3.65 -10.49 -3.50
C ALA A 180 3.72 -9.99 -2.04
N PRO A 181 4.52 -10.61 -1.16
CA PRO A 181 4.65 -10.19 0.24
C PRO A 181 5.00 -8.72 0.44
N VAL A 182 5.75 -8.14 -0.49
CA VAL A 182 6.12 -6.70 -0.50
C VAL A 182 5.28 -5.87 -1.45
N GLY A 183 4.19 -6.43 -1.98
CA GLY A 183 3.39 -5.79 -3.01
C GLY A 183 4.16 -5.55 -4.29
N ASN A 184 3.89 -4.43 -4.96
CA ASN A 184 4.48 -4.10 -6.25
C ASN A 184 5.48 -2.93 -6.20
N ILE A 185 5.87 -2.48 -5.01
CA ILE A 185 6.88 -1.43 -4.79
C ILE A 185 7.75 -1.79 -3.58
N TRP A 186 9.05 -1.58 -3.73
CA TRP A 186 10.02 -1.59 -2.64
C TRP A 186 10.84 -0.30 -2.68
N ILE A 187 10.80 0.48 -1.61
CA ILE A 187 11.61 1.67 -1.38
C ILE A 187 12.64 1.29 -0.32
N GLY A 188 13.87 1.06 -0.74
CA GLY A 188 14.96 0.63 0.13
C GLY A 188 15.43 1.75 1.06
N LEU A 189 15.82 1.40 2.27
CA LEU A 189 16.43 2.32 3.24
C LEU A 189 17.92 2.02 3.43
N SER A 190 18.68 3.00 3.89
CA SER A 190 20.13 2.87 4.19
C SER A 190 20.42 1.86 5.30
N LYS A 191 19.43 1.46 6.10
CA LYS A 191 19.53 0.31 6.98
C LYS A 191 19.30 -0.98 6.17
N LYS A 192 20.27 -1.87 6.18
CA LYS A 192 20.21 -3.16 5.45
C LYS A 192 18.94 -3.93 5.80
N SER A 193 18.29 -4.49 4.80
CA SER A 193 17.05 -5.29 4.89
C SER A 193 15.79 -4.53 5.33
N PHE A 194 15.85 -3.20 5.46
CA PHE A 194 14.70 -2.37 5.79
C PHE A 194 14.22 -1.56 4.58
N GLY A 195 12.92 -1.39 4.49
CA GLY A 195 12.29 -0.63 3.41
C GLY A 195 10.86 -0.22 3.71
N ILE A 196 10.32 0.57 2.81
CA ILE A 196 8.90 0.93 2.74
C ILE A 196 8.33 0.18 1.52
N HIS A 197 7.24 -0.56 1.70
CA HIS A 197 6.73 -1.41 0.64
C HIS A 197 5.21 -1.58 0.69
N GLY A 198 4.63 -2.09 -0.40
CA GLY A 198 3.23 -2.43 -0.49
C GLY A 198 2.84 -3.70 0.26
N THR A 199 1.59 -4.11 0.13
CA THR A 199 1.06 -5.33 0.73
C THR A 199 -0.01 -5.97 -0.14
N PRO A 200 -0.12 -7.31 -0.16
CA PRO A 200 -1.26 -8.00 -0.77
C PRO A 200 -2.55 -7.79 0.02
N ASN A 201 -2.44 -7.46 1.31
CA ASN A 201 -3.58 -7.32 2.21
C ASN A 201 -3.73 -5.89 2.74
N PRO A 202 -4.38 -4.98 1.99
CA PRO A 202 -4.52 -3.57 2.40
C PRO A 202 -5.35 -3.39 3.67
N SER A 203 -6.29 -4.29 3.97
CA SER A 203 -7.14 -4.20 5.17
C SER A 203 -6.38 -4.44 6.47
N ALA A 204 -5.16 -4.99 6.40
CA ALA A 204 -4.29 -5.24 7.56
C ALA A 204 -3.43 -4.02 7.96
N ILE A 205 -3.37 -2.98 7.12
CA ILE A 205 -2.60 -1.77 7.41
C ILE A 205 -3.09 -1.12 8.71
N SER A 206 -2.17 -0.68 9.55
CA SER A 206 -2.37 -0.11 10.89
C SER A 206 -3.02 -1.06 11.92
N LYS A 207 -3.37 -2.28 11.54
CA LYS A 207 -4.06 -3.27 12.40
C LYS A 207 -3.20 -4.48 12.77
N THR A 208 -2.14 -4.72 12.04
CA THR A 208 -1.23 -5.85 12.25
C THR A 208 0.19 -5.37 12.50
N ALA A 209 1.05 -6.30 12.87
CA ALA A 209 2.48 -6.09 13.06
C ALA A 209 3.26 -6.29 11.74
N SER A 210 4.43 -5.67 11.62
CA SER A 210 5.41 -5.94 10.57
C SER A 210 6.71 -6.46 11.15
N HIS A 211 7.57 -7.05 10.31
CA HIS A 211 8.91 -7.52 10.71
C HIS A 211 9.95 -6.37 10.64
N GLY A 212 9.56 -5.18 11.12
CA GLY A 212 10.41 -3.99 11.17
C GLY A 212 10.30 -3.05 9.98
N CYS A 213 9.94 -3.53 8.79
CA CYS A 213 9.67 -2.70 7.62
C CYS A 213 8.40 -1.86 7.77
N ILE A 214 8.26 -0.83 6.96
CA ILE A 214 7.05 -0.03 6.86
C ILE A 214 6.18 -0.59 5.73
N ARG A 215 4.97 -1.04 6.08
CA ARG A 215 3.97 -1.49 5.11
C ARG A 215 2.96 -0.39 4.83
N LEU A 216 2.70 -0.19 3.55
CA LEU A 216 1.64 0.66 3.01
C LEU A 216 0.69 -0.19 2.17
N THR A 217 -0.46 0.35 1.81
CA THR A 217 -1.23 -0.21 0.70
C THR A 217 -0.39 -0.15 -0.58
N ASN A 218 -0.69 -1.00 -1.57
CA ASN A 218 0.02 -0.96 -2.84
C ASN A 218 -0.13 0.40 -3.55
N TRP A 219 -1.30 1.04 -3.46
CA TRP A 219 -1.53 2.33 -4.10
C TRP A 219 -0.78 3.47 -3.41
N ASP A 220 -0.72 3.51 -2.06
CA ASP A 220 0.06 4.50 -1.33
C ASP A 220 1.57 4.32 -1.56
N ALA A 221 2.05 3.07 -1.57
CA ALA A 221 3.44 2.75 -1.87
C ALA A 221 3.83 3.16 -3.30
N ASN A 222 2.94 2.97 -4.28
CA ASN A 222 3.13 3.42 -5.65
C ASN A 222 3.19 4.93 -5.76
N ASP A 223 2.28 5.65 -5.10
CA ASP A 223 2.27 7.12 -5.11
C ASP A 223 3.56 7.68 -4.48
N LEU A 224 3.96 7.11 -3.34
CA LEU A 224 5.21 7.49 -2.69
C LEU A 224 6.42 7.19 -3.59
N GLY A 225 6.47 6.02 -4.19
CA GLY A 225 7.55 5.58 -5.09
C GLY A 225 7.71 6.44 -6.34
N LYS A 226 6.67 7.18 -6.77
CA LYS A 226 6.75 8.16 -7.86
C LYS A 226 7.38 9.50 -7.42
N LYS A 227 7.35 9.80 -6.12
CA LYS A 227 7.70 11.12 -5.56
C LYS A 227 8.93 11.11 -4.66
N VAL A 228 9.57 9.95 -4.49
CA VAL A 228 10.83 9.81 -3.74
C VAL A 228 11.97 9.37 -4.66
N LYS A 229 13.17 9.77 -4.27
CA LYS A 229 14.44 9.35 -4.91
C LYS A 229 15.48 9.03 -3.85
N SER A 230 16.59 8.44 -4.25
CA SER A 230 17.73 8.21 -3.36
C SER A 230 18.15 9.52 -2.68
N GLY A 231 18.46 9.43 -1.38
CA GLY A 231 18.83 10.56 -0.53
C GLY A 231 17.69 11.18 0.28
N VAL A 232 16.42 10.88 -0.04
CA VAL A 232 15.27 11.34 0.77
C VAL A 232 15.42 10.85 2.21
N THR A 233 15.19 11.75 3.17
CA THR A 233 15.31 11.45 4.60
C THR A 233 14.09 10.70 5.12
N VAL A 234 14.30 9.66 5.92
CA VAL A 234 13.26 8.91 6.63
C VAL A 234 13.58 8.93 8.12
N LYS A 235 12.74 9.59 8.90
CA LYS A 235 12.89 9.74 10.36
C LYS A 235 11.82 8.90 11.06
N PHE A 236 12.26 8.07 12.00
CA PHE A 236 11.33 7.28 12.83
C PHE A 236 11.09 8.02 14.15
N LEU A 237 9.81 8.15 14.51
CA LEU A 237 9.32 8.66 15.81
C LEU A 237 8.51 7.57 16.51
N GLU A 238 8.52 7.60 17.85
CA GLU A 238 7.71 6.71 18.69
C GLU A 238 6.21 7.04 18.63
#